data_7dde4aa379c59ab6430d04473d2436d7
#
_entry.id   7dde4aa379c59ab6430d04473d2436d7
#
_cell.length_a   1.000
_cell.length_b   1.000
_cell.length_c   1.000
_cell.angle_alpha   90.00
_cell.angle_beta   90.00
_cell.angle_gamma   90.00
#
_symmetry.space_group_name_H-M   'P 1'
#
loop_
_entity.id
_entity.type
_entity.pdbx_description
1 polymer ?
#
loop_
_entity_poly.entity_id
_entity_poly.type
_entity_poly.pdbx_seq_one_letter_code
_entity_poly.pdbx_strand_id
1 'polypeptide(L)'
;LQRETKAEWRDRLLTRLIYPVIMLHAGAMVNAAVTWFQRGSGPALWALLSLLVPVYGVVALLVVGIRYARQMAGLRETVDTIGWHFPVLGGVLRRLALARCLHTYEALYLAGVGPVAAIDLAASAGDQAVLSARLQRSRAVLAEGHGLDEALEAAQVLTPVQLSLVATGVASGRLDQMLAKLREQVEREASTAIDRLGRILPGIAYLIVAIWIISMIIKLMAGYIQGLNDLMNG
;
A
#
# COMPACT_ATOMS: atom_id res chain seq x y z
N LEU A 1 -13.13 11.31 -14.82
CA LEU A 1 -12.02 10.34 -15.06
C LEU A 1 -11.32 9.91 -13.77
N GLN A 2 -10.90 10.80 -12.86
CA GLN A 2 -10.20 10.40 -11.60
C GLN A 2 -11.09 9.72 -10.56
N ARG A 3 -12.39 9.96 -10.53
CA ARG A 3 -13.32 9.28 -9.60
C ARG A 3 -13.68 7.88 -10.07
N GLU A 4 -13.80 7.68 -11.36
CA GLU A 4 -14.10 6.38 -11.97
C GLU A 4 -12.96 5.38 -11.80
N THR A 5 -11.72 5.80 -12.03
CA THR A 5 -10.54 4.95 -11.78
C THR A 5 -10.42 4.50 -10.31
N LYS A 6 -10.68 5.39 -9.32
CA LYS A 6 -10.64 5.02 -7.89
C LYS A 6 -11.73 4.01 -7.50
N ALA A 7 -12.93 4.10 -8.10
CA ALA A 7 -14.01 3.15 -7.84
C ALA A 7 -13.68 1.78 -8.42
N GLU A 8 -13.23 1.71 -9.67
CA GLU A 8 -12.83 0.47 -10.33
C GLU A 8 -11.69 -0.26 -9.61
N TRP A 9 -10.71 0.47 -9.08
CA TRP A 9 -9.62 -0.07 -8.28
C TRP A 9 -10.10 -0.72 -6.99
N ARG A 10 -10.96 -0.02 -6.27
CA ARG A 10 -11.54 -0.53 -5.03
C ARG A 10 -12.34 -1.80 -5.29
N ASP A 11 -13.12 -1.82 -6.34
CA ASP A 11 -13.96 -2.96 -6.67
C ASP A 11 -13.14 -4.18 -7.09
N ARG A 12 -12.07 -3.99 -7.87
CA ARG A 12 -11.13 -5.08 -8.22
C ARG A 12 -10.39 -5.64 -7.01
N LEU A 13 -9.95 -4.79 -6.09
CA LEU A 13 -9.29 -5.22 -4.85
C LEU A 13 -10.28 -5.93 -3.92
N LEU A 14 -11.49 -5.39 -3.75
CA LEU A 14 -12.54 -5.99 -2.93
C LEU A 14 -12.94 -7.37 -3.46
N THR A 15 -13.15 -7.50 -4.77
CA THR A 15 -13.50 -8.78 -5.39
C THR A 15 -12.42 -9.84 -5.16
N ARG A 16 -11.14 -9.47 -5.22
CA ARG A 16 -10.03 -10.41 -4.98
C ARG A 16 -9.84 -10.76 -3.50
N LEU A 17 -10.23 -9.87 -2.58
CA LEU A 17 -10.15 -10.09 -1.14
C LEU A 17 -11.37 -10.87 -0.58
N ILE A 18 -12.48 -10.91 -1.31
CA ILE A 18 -13.68 -11.65 -0.90
C ILE A 18 -13.36 -13.12 -0.66
N TYR A 19 -12.59 -13.74 -1.53
CA TYR A 19 -12.29 -15.18 -1.43
C TYR A 19 -11.48 -15.55 -0.17
N PRO A 20 -10.36 -14.90 0.17
CA PRO A 20 -9.66 -15.13 1.43
C PRO A 20 -10.53 -14.88 2.67
N VAL A 21 -11.39 -13.85 2.61
CA VAL A 21 -12.32 -13.55 3.72
C VAL A 21 -13.33 -14.68 3.90
N ILE A 22 -13.94 -15.16 2.80
CA ILE A 22 -14.87 -16.30 2.85
C ILE A 22 -14.17 -17.54 3.42
N MET A 23 -12.95 -17.86 2.97
CA MET A 23 -12.18 -18.99 3.46
C MET A 23 -11.85 -18.90 4.93
N LEU A 24 -11.50 -17.70 5.43
CA LEU A 24 -11.25 -17.45 6.85
C LEU A 24 -12.51 -17.73 7.69
N HIS A 25 -13.67 -17.23 7.24
CA HIS A 25 -14.94 -17.44 7.93
C HIS A 25 -15.41 -18.90 7.86
N ALA A 26 -15.29 -19.53 6.71
CA ALA A 26 -15.62 -20.93 6.55
C ALA A 26 -14.77 -21.82 7.47
N GLY A 27 -13.45 -21.57 7.53
CA GLY A 27 -12.55 -22.27 8.46
C GLY A 27 -12.91 -22.03 9.92
N ALA A 28 -13.28 -20.80 10.30
CA ALA A 28 -13.73 -20.47 11.63
C ALA A 28 -15.03 -21.20 12.01
N MET A 29 -15.99 -21.28 11.08
CA MET A 29 -17.26 -22.01 11.26
C MET A 29 -17.04 -23.51 11.42
N VAL A 30 -16.18 -24.11 10.59
CA VAL A 30 -15.82 -25.54 10.72
C VAL A 30 -15.18 -25.81 12.07
N ASN A 31 -14.25 -24.98 12.52
CA ASN A 31 -13.63 -25.11 13.84
C ASN A 31 -14.66 -25.00 14.97
N ALA A 32 -15.57 -24.03 14.87
CA ALA A 32 -16.66 -23.88 15.85
C ALA A 32 -17.61 -25.08 15.86
N ALA A 33 -17.97 -25.62 14.68
CA ALA A 33 -18.82 -26.81 14.58
C ALA A 33 -18.17 -28.05 15.20
N VAL A 34 -16.89 -28.31 14.90
CA VAL A 34 -16.13 -29.42 15.51
C VAL A 34 -16.07 -29.27 17.03
N THR A 35 -15.81 -28.05 17.52
CA THR A 35 -15.74 -27.76 18.97
C THR A 35 -17.11 -27.94 19.63
N TRP A 36 -18.18 -27.58 18.96
CA TRP A 36 -19.54 -27.77 19.44
C TRP A 36 -19.86 -29.25 19.66
N PHE A 37 -19.54 -30.10 18.69
CA PHE A 37 -19.75 -31.55 18.82
C PHE A 37 -18.91 -32.17 19.92
N GLN A 38 -17.71 -31.65 20.16
CA GLN A 38 -16.79 -32.20 21.18
C GLN A 38 -17.02 -31.67 22.62
N ARG A 39 -17.35 -30.38 22.75
CA ARG A 39 -17.29 -29.65 24.04
C ARG A 39 -18.54 -28.80 24.34
N GLY A 40 -19.53 -28.76 23.45
CA GLY A 40 -20.76 -27.99 23.63
C GLY A 40 -20.69 -26.55 23.09
N SER A 41 -21.77 -25.78 23.25
CA SER A 41 -21.98 -24.47 22.63
C SER A 41 -21.07 -23.34 23.14
N GLY A 42 -20.76 -23.33 24.44
CA GLY A 42 -19.91 -22.27 25.03
C GLY A 42 -18.49 -22.24 24.46
N PRO A 43 -17.76 -23.38 24.50
CA PRO A 43 -16.44 -23.48 23.86
C PRO A 43 -16.43 -23.24 22.36
N ALA A 44 -17.50 -23.57 21.63
CA ALA A 44 -17.63 -23.32 20.19
C ALA A 44 -17.67 -21.82 19.86
N LEU A 45 -18.42 -21.06 20.66
CA LEU A 45 -18.46 -19.59 20.52
C LEU A 45 -17.09 -18.96 20.79
N TRP A 46 -16.39 -19.43 21.82
CA TRP A 46 -15.02 -19.02 22.10
C TRP A 46 -14.05 -19.38 20.98
N ALA A 47 -14.18 -20.54 20.37
CA ALA A 47 -13.35 -20.96 19.23
C ALA A 47 -13.54 -20.06 18.01
N LEU A 48 -14.77 -19.62 17.75
CA LEU A 48 -15.08 -18.66 16.67
C LEU A 48 -14.50 -17.28 16.97
N LEU A 49 -14.76 -16.75 18.15
CA LEU A 49 -14.31 -15.41 18.55
C LEU A 49 -12.79 -15.33 18.69
N SER A 50 -12.14 -16.37 19.21
CA SER A 50 -10.69 -16.39 19.39
C SER A 50 -9.90 -16.30 18.07
N LEU A 51 -10.52 -16.62 16.94
CA LEU A 51 -9.94 -16.44 15.62
C LEU A 51 -10.28 -15.08 15.01
N LEU A 52 -11.56 -14.74 15.00
CA LEU A 52 -12.02 -13.55 14.25
C LEU A 52 -11.62 -12.25 14.98
N VAL A 53 -11.73 -12.22 16.32
CA VAL A 53 -11.43 -11.01 17.10
C VAL A 53 -9.97 -10.54 16.94
N PRO A 54 -8.93 -11.39 17.07
CA PRO A 54 -7.56 -10.93 16.88
C PRO A 54 -7.28 -10.52 15.44
N VAL A 55 -7.81 -11.22 14.42
CA VAL A 55 -7.62 -10.86 13.01
C VAL A 55 -8.21 -9.48 12.71
N TYR A 56 -9.48 -9.28 13.05
CA TYR A 56 -10.12 -7.98 12.85
C TYR A 56 -9.56 -6.90 13.78
N GLY A 57 -9.18 -7.26 15.01
CA GLY A 57 -8.54 -6.37 15.98
C GLY A 57 -7.20 -5.83 15.45
N VAL A 58 -6.34 -6.70 14.92
CA VAL A 58 -5.06 -6.30 14.32
C VAL A 58 -5.29 -5.40 13.07
N VAL A 59 -6.22 -5.77 12.20
CA VAL A 59 -6.55 -4.94 11.02
C VAL A 59 -7.07 -3.57 11.44
N ALA A 60 -8.02 -3.52 12.38
CA ALA A 60 -8.56 -2.27 12.91
C ALA A 60 -7.47 -1.41 13.58
N LEU A 61 -6.63 -2.03 14.41
CA LEU A 61 -5.52 -1.36 15.11
C LEU A 61 -4.50 -0.78 14.12
N LEU A 62 -4.16 -1.53 13.06
CA LEU A 62 -3.28 -1.04 12.00
C LEU A 62 -3.90 0.13 11.25
N VAL A 63 -5.16 0.01 10.83
CA VAL A 63 -5.86 1.09 10.09
C VAL A 63 -6.01 2.34 10.95
N VAL A 64 -6.49 2.20 12.18
CA VAL A 64 -6.68 3.31 13.12
C VAL A 64 -5.32 3.89 13.53
N GLY A 65 -4.34 3.04 13.82
CA GLY A 65 -2.99 3.45 14.21
C GLY A 65 -2.29 4.27 13.12
N ILE A 66 -2.35 3.81 11.86
CA ILE A 66 -1.80 4.54 10.72
C ILE A 66 -2.54 5.88 10.51
N ARG A 67 -3.87 5.88 10.60
CA ARG A 67 -4.65 7.14 10.47
C ARG A 67 -4.31 8.13 11.57
N TYR A 68 -4.21 7.68 12.81
CA TYR A 68 -3.90 8.53 13.96
C TYR A 68 -2.45 9.04 13.91
N ALA A 69 -1.50 8.16 13.59
CA ALA A 69 -0.09 8.52 13.45
C ALA A 69 0.14 9.56 12.33
N ARG A 70 -0.63 9.49 11.22
CA ARG A 70 -0.56 10.49 10.15
C ARG A 70 -1.13 11.85 10.52
N GLN A 71 -1.96 11.95 11.56
CA GLN A 71 -2.47 13.22 12.07
C GLN A 71 -1.48 13.93 12.99
N MET A 72 -0.57 13.19 13.62
CA MET A 72 0.48 13.73 14.47
C MET A 72 1.72 14.11 13.65
N ALA A 73 2.09 15.39 13.62
CA ALA A 73 3.18 15.91 12.79
C ALA A 73 4.52 15.17 13.01
N GLY A 74 4.87 14.82 14.25
CA GLY A 74 6.10 14.08 14.56
C GLY A 74 6.11 12.60 14.19
N LEU A 75 4.93 11.95 14.12
CA LEU A 75 4.80 10.54 13.75
C LEU A 75 4.59 10.35 12.24
N ARG A 76 4.10 11.35 11.54
CA ARG A 76 3.85 11.32 10.11
C ARG A 76 5.12 10.99 9.32
N GLU A 77 6.23 11.67 9.61
CA GLU A 77 7.51 11.42 8.94
C GLU A 77 8.00 9.99 9.17
N THR A 78 7.86 9.48 10.38
CA THR A 78 8.25 8.10 10.72
C THR A 78 7.41 7.08 9.99
N VAL A 79 6.08 7.24 9.97
CA VAL A 79 5.15 6.35 9.25
C VAL A 79 5.40 6.41 7.75
N ASP A 80 5.60 7.58 7.18
CA ASP A 80 5.90 7.77 5.78
C ASP A 80 7.26 7.16 5.41
N THR A 81 8.26 7.29 6.28
CA THR A 81 9.59 6.68 6.07
C THR A 81 9.54 5.16 6.14
N ILE A 82 8.82 4.58 7.11
CA ILE A 82 8.62 3.13 7.20
C ILE A 82 7.86 2.65 5.96
N GLY A 83 6.76 3.31 5.60
CA GLY A 83 5.98 3.00 4.41
C GLY A 83 6.80 3.08 3.11
N TRP A 84 7.72 4.04 3.02
CA TRP A 84 8.62 4.22 1.88
C TRP A 84 9.61 3.05 1.69
N HIS A 85 10.13 2.49 2.79
CA HIS A 85 11.09 1.39 2.76
C HIS A 85 10.46 0.00 2.74
N PHE A 86 9.16 -0.09 2.95
CA PHE A 86 8.48 -1.39 2.94
C PHE A 86 8.54 -2.03 1.54
N PRO A 87 9.05 -3.28 1.41
CA PRO A 87 9.47 -3.83 0.11
C PRO A 87 8.35 -3.93 -0.94
N VAL A 88 7.10 -4.13 -0.53
CA VAL A 88 5.94 -4.28 -1.43
C VAL A 88 5.15 -2.99 -1.53
N LEU A 89 4.78 -2.40 -0.40
CA LEU A 89 3.95 -1.19 -0.32
C LEU A 89 4.71 0.08 -0.70
N GLY A 90 5.99 0.18 -0.33
CA GLY A 90 6.79 1.37 -0.59
C GLY A 90 6.94 1.70 -2.08
N GLY A 91 7.05 0.67 -2.93
CA GLY A 91 7.07 0.85 -4.38
C GLY A 91 5.78 1.43 -4.95
N VAL A 92 4.63 1.05 -4.39
CA VAL A 92 3.31 1.57 -4.77
C VAL A 92 3.14 3.00 -4.28
N LEU A 93 3.44 3.25 -3.00
CA LEU A 93 3.31 4.57 -2.38
C LEU A 93 4.17 5.62 -3.09
N ARG A 94 5.42 5.26 -3.45
CA ARG A 94 6.33 6.14 -4.20
C ARG A 94 5.76 6.54 -5.55
N ARG A 95 5.29 5.57 -6.36
CA ARG A 95 4.73 5.85 -7.69
C ARG A 95 3.45 6.66 -7.62
N LEU A 96 2.57 6.37 -6.64
CA LEU A 96 1.35 7.15 -6.42
C LEU A 96 1.64 8.60 -5.99
N ALA A 97 2.61 8.79 -5.09
CA ALA A 97 3.01 10.12 -4.66
C ALA A 97 3.62 10.92 -5.83
N LEU A 98 4.50 10.29 -6.61
CA LEU A 98 5.12 10.90 -7.79
C LEU A 98 4.07 11.22 -8.88
N ALA A 99 3.12 10.33 -9.13
CA ALA A 99 2.04 10.57 -10.09
C ALA A 99 1.19 11.80 -9.72
N ARG A 100 0.83 11.94 -8.43
CA ARG A 100 0.11 13.12 -7.93
C ARG A 100 0.93 14.39 -8.05
N CYS A 101 2.21 14.31 -7.69
CA CYS A 101 3.15 15.42 -7.82
C CYS A 101 3.26 15.91 -9.27
N LEU A 102 3.52 14.99 -10.22
CA LEU A 102 3.66 15.33 -11.63
C LEU A 102 2.37 15.87 -12.26
N HIS A 103 1.21 15.29 -11.87
CA HIS A 103 -0.09 15.81 -12.32
C HIS A 103 -0.30 17.27 -11.89
N THR A 104 0.03 17.58 -10.63
CA THR A 104 -0.07 18.95 -10.11
C THR A 104 0.94 19.87 -10.76
N TYR A 105 2.19 19.41 -10.91
CA TYR A 105 3.24 20.22 -11.56
C TYR A 105 2.90 20.57 -12.99
N GLU A 106 2.47 19.60 -13.81
CA GLU A 106 2.02 19.84 -15.18
C GLU A 106 0.89 20.88 -15.25
N ALA A 107 -0.14 20.74 -14.40
CA ALA A 107 -1.26 21.67 -14.36
C ALA A 107 -0.81 23.10 -14.00
N LEU A 108 0.12 23.25 -13.05
CA LEU A 108 0.65 24.54 -12.64
C LEU A 108 1.57 25.14 -13.72
N TYR A 109 2.38 24.33 -14.37
CA TYR A 109 3.22 24.74 -15.49
C TYR A 109 2.36 25.28 -16.65
N LEU A 110 1.31 24.56 -17.03
CA LEU A 110 0.37 25.00 -18.07
C LEU A 110 -0.40 26.27 -17.69
N ALA A 111 -0.63 26.50 -16.40
CA ALA A 111 -1.22 27.72 -15.88
C ALA A 111 -0.22 28.90 -15.78
N GLY A 112 1.03 28.71 -16.17
CA GLY A 112 2.07 29.75 -16.15
C GLY A 112 2.63 30.04 -14.75
N VAL A 113 2.44 29.16 -13.78
CA VAL A 113 3.03 29.30 -12.46
C VAL A 113 4.54 29.11 -12.52
N GLY A 114 5.30 29.99 -11.90
CA GLY A 114 6.76 29.91 -11.88
C GLY A 114 7.28 28.59 -11.30
N PRO A 115 8.42 28.05 -11.80
CA PRO A 115 8.87 26.69 -11.53
C PRO A 115 9.11 26.40 -10.04
N VAL A 116 9.60 27.37 -9.27
CA VAL A 116 9.84 27.22 -7.83
C VAL A 116 8.53 27.05 -7.06
N ALA A 117 7.53 27.89 -7.35
CA ALA A 117 6.21 27.78 -6.72
C ALA A 117 5.47 26.52 -7.16
N ALA A 118 5.62 26.14 -8.42
CA ALA A 118 5.01 24.91 -8.97
C ALA A 118 5.57 23.67 -8.30
N ILE A 119 6.88 23.59 -8.04
CA ILE A 119 7.47 22.42 -7.36
C ILE A 119 7.06 22.30 -5.89
N ASP A 120 6.92 23.43 -5.17
CA ASP A 120 6.47 23.46 -3.79
C ASP A 120 5.01 22.95 -3.67
N LEU A 121 4.13 23.43 -4.52
CA LEU A 121 2.72 22.98 -4.56
C LEU A 121 2.60 21.52 -4.99
N ALA A 122 3.39 21.11 -5.98
CA ALA A 122 3.42 19.72 -6.44
C ALA A 122 3.95 18.77 -5.37
N ALA A 123 4.98 19.17 -4.62
CA ALA A 123 5.50 18.40 -3.49
C ALA A 123 4.43 18.17 -2.41
N SER A 124 3.64 19.20 -2.10
CA SER A 124 2.52 19.10 -1.16
C SER A 124 1.42 18.16 -1.65
N ALA A 125 1.11 18.17 -2.95
CA ALA A 125 0.12 17.30 -3.57
C ALA A 125 0.54 15.82 -3.55
N GLY A 126 1.85 15.52 -3.53
CA GLY A 126 2.38 14.17 -3.38
C GLY A 126 1.96 13.50 -2.07
N ASP A 127 1.69 14.29 -1.03
CA ASP A 127 1.25 13.85 0.32
C ASP A 127 2.17 12.75 0.91
N GLN A 128 3.50 12.94 0.77
CA GLN A 128 4.50 12.00 1.22
C GLN A 128 5.76 12.75 1.67
N ALA A 129 6.12 12.63 2.95
CA ALA A 129 7.19 13.40 3.57
C ALA A 129 8.56 13.19 2.89
N VAL A 130 8.90 11.93 2.55
CA VAL A 130 10.19 11.62 1.90
C VAL A 130 10.29 12.21 0.50
N LEU A 131 9.19 12.18 -0.28
CA LEU A 131 9.15 12.80 -1.60
C LEU A 131 9.29 14.31 -1.49
N SER A 132 8.55 14.94 -0.57
CA SER A 132 8.64 16.39 -0.33
C SER A 132 10.04 16.82 0.07
N ALA A 133 10.71 16.09 0.98
CA ALA A 133 12.09 16.37 1.39
C ALA A 133 13.09 16.26 0.23
N ARG A 134 12.88 15.30 -0.70
CA ARG A 134 13.71 15.20 -1.90
C ARG A 134 13.47 16.35 -2.89
N LEU A 135 12.23 16.76 -3.09
CA LEU A 135 11.86 17.87 -3.98
C LEU A 135 12.32 19.24 -3.44
N GLN A 136 12.62 19.38 -2.13
CA GLN A 136 13.27 20.59 -1.62
C GLN A 136 14.66 20.82 -2.25
N ARG A 137 15.35 19.76 -2.67
CA ARG A 137 16.61 19.90 -3.43
C ARG A 137 16.36 20.49 -4.81
N SER A 138 15.31 20.04 -5.50
CA SER A 138 14.88 20.64 -6.80
C SER A 138 14.57 22.11 -6.65
N ARG A 139 13.90 22.49 -5.54
CA ARG A 139 13.56 23.88 -5.26
C ARG A 139 14.79 24.77 -5.18
N ALA A 140 15.86 24.32 -4.48
CA ALA A 140 17.09 25.06 -4.37
C ALA A 140 17.74 25.29 -5.76
N VAL A 141 17.87 24.26 -6.56
CA VAL A 141 18.44 24.32 -7.93
C VAL A 141 17.63 25.25 -8.83
N LEU A 142 16.29 25.16 -8.78
CA LEU A 142 15.42 26.09 -9.55
C LEU A 142 15.53 27.54 -9.08
N ALA A 143 15.72 27.78 -7.78
CA ALA A 143 15.90 29.12 -7.25
C ALA A 143 17.23 29.77 -7.69
N GLU A 144 18.24 28.96 -7.99
CA GLU A 144 19.52 29.38 -8.58
C GLU A 144 19.42 29.66 -10.09
N GLY A 145 18.27 29.39 -10.73
CA GLY A 145 18.01 29.63 -12.13
C GLY A 145 18.35 28.47 -13.08
N HIS A 146 18.65 27.31 -12.54
CA HIS A 146 18.90 26.09 -13.33
C HIS A 146 17.64 25.52 -13.96
N GLY A 147 17.82 24.62 -14.92
CA GLY A 147 16.71 23.96 -15.62
C GLY A 147 15.95 22.96 -14.76
N LEU A 148 14.73 22.60 -15.20
CA LEU A 148 13.91 21.60 -14.51
C LEU A 148 14.56 20.21 -14.51
N ASP A 149 15.28 19.87 -15.56
CA ASP A 149 16.02 18.61 -15.70
C ASP A 149 17.10 18.46 -14.62
N GLU A 150 17.97 19.48 -14.44
CA GLU A 150 18.97 19.51 -13.39
C GLU A 150 18.34 19.49 -11.99
N ALA A 151 17.25 20.21 -11.82
CA ALA A 151 16.52 20.25 -10.57
C ALA A 151 15.92 18.88 -10.18
N LEU A 152 15.31 18.17 -11.10
CA LEU A 152 14.75 16.84 -10.86
C LEU A 152 15.82 15.76 -10.74
N GLU A 153 16.98 15.93 -11.39
CA GLU A 153 18.14 15.08 -11.18
C GLU A 153 18.65 15.18 -9.73
N ALA A 154 18.79 16.40 -9.22
CA ALA A 154 19.20 16.65 -7.82
C ALA A 154 18.25 16.02 -6.79
N ALA A 155 16.96 15.96 -7.07
CA ALA A 155 15.97 15.33 -6.22
C ALA A 155 16.06 13.80 -6.21
N GLN A 156 16.60 13.17 -7.24
CA GLN A 156 16.67 11.71 -7.40
C GLN A 156 15.30 11.00 -7.22
N VAL A 157 14.25 11.58 -7.80
CA VAL A 157 12.88 11.04 -7.72
C VAL A 157 12.45 10.35 -9.00
N LEU A 158 13.13 10.64 -10.12
CA LEU A 158 12.88 10.07 -11.43
C LEU A 158 13.90 8.98 -11.76
N THR A 159 13.49 8.05 -12.62
CA THR A 159 14.41 7.08 -13.25
C THR A 159 15.22 7.78 -14.36
N PRO A 160 16.37 7.22 -14.76
CA PRO A 160 17.16 7.81 -15.87
C PRO A 160 16.36 8.03 -17.17
N VAL A 161 15.45 7.09 -17.49
CA VAL A 161 14.58 7.20 -18.67
C VAL A 161 13.57 8.35 -18.50
N GLN A 162 12.98 8.50 -17.32
CA GLN A 162 12.06 9.60 -17.02
C GLN A 162 12.77 10.95 -17.03
N LEU A 163 14.00 11.01 -16.51
CA LEU A 163 14.80 12.22 -16.51
C LEU A 163 15.18 12.64 -17.95
N SER A 164 15.54 11.70 -18.82
CA SER A 164 15.84 11.98 -20.22
C SER A 164 14.65 12.57 -20.99
N LEU A 165 13.41 12.23 -20.63
CA LEU A 165 12.20 12.87 -21.18
C LEU A 165 12.13 14.35 -20.79
N VAL A 166 12.43 14.69 -19.54
CA VAL A 166 12.44 16.08 -19.08
C VAL A 166 13.55 16.87 -19.76
N ALA A 167 14.77 16.34 -19.78
CA ALA A 167 15.90 16.97 -20.47
C ALA A 167 15.62 17.22 -21.95
N THR A 168 15.01 16.25 -22.64
CA THR A 168 14.60 16.42 -24.03
C THR A 168 13.55 17.53 -24.18
N GLY A 169 12.61 17.62 -23.21
CA GLY A 169 11.59 18.68 -23.20
C GLY A 169 12.18 20.07 -23.01
N VAL A 170 13.14 20.20 -22.09
CA VAL A 170 13.87 21.46 -21.84
C VAL A 170 14.67 21.85 -23.08
N ALA A 171 15.48 20.95 -23.62
CA ALA A 171 16.34 21.21 -24.78
C ALA A 171 15.57 21.55 -26.07
N SER A 172 14.38 20.94 -26.25
CA SER A 172 13.56 21.18 -27.46
C SER A 172 12.55 22.32 -27.32
N GLY A 173 12.41 22.93 -26.13
CA GLY A 173 11.36 23.91 -25.82
C GLY A 173 9.93 23.34 -25.82
N ARG A 174 9.79 22.01 -25.73
CA ARG A 174 8.48 21.29 -25.70
C ARG A 174 8.25 20.60 -24.39
N LEU A 175 8.55 21.31 -23.30
CA LEU A 175 8.44 20.75 -21.94
C LEU A 175 7.01 20.33 -21.61
N ASP A 176 6.01 21.07 -22.09
CA ASP A 176 4.58 20.74 -21.97
C ASP A 176 4.26 19.32 -22.45
N GLN A 177 4.70 18.98 -23.65
CA GLN A 177 4.46 17.65 -24.24
C GLN A 177 5.21 16.55 -23.52
N MET A 178 6.43 16.83 -23.05
CA MET A 178 7.24 15.86 -22.35
C MET A 178 6.74 15.63 -20.93
N LEU A 179 6.26 16.66 -20.23
CA LEU A 179 5.60 16.54 -18.93
C LEU A 179 4.31 15.70 -19.03
N ALA A 180 3.49 15.92 -20.06
CA ALA A 180 2.30 15.10 -20.30
C ALA A 180 2.64 13.62 -20.50
N LYS A 181 3.66 13.31 -21.29
CA LYS A 181 4.16 11.92 -21.50
C LYS A 181 4.71 11.32 -20.21
N LEU A 182 5.51 12.09 -19.47
CA LEU A 182 6.08 11.65 -18.19
C LEU A 182 4.97 11.34 -17.18
N ARG A 183 3.97 12.21 -17.03
CA ARG A 183 2.82 11.98 -16.17
C ARG A 183 2.09 10.69 -16.55
N GLU A 184 1.77 10.53 -17.84
CA GLU A 184 1.08 9.32 -18.30
C GLU A 184 1.89 8.04 -18.05
N GLN A 185 3.21 8.09 -18.22
CA GLN A 185 4.09 6.96 -17.93
C GLN A 185 4.06 6.62 -16.43
N VAL A 186 4.22 7.61 -15.55
CA VAL A 186 4.25 7.41 -14.11
C VAL A 186 2.88 6.95 -13.58
N GLU A 187 1.78 7.46 -14.12
CA GLU A 187 0.42 6.99 -13.81
C GLU A 187 0.24 5.51 -14.21
N ARG A 188 0.72 5.09 -15.37
CA ARG A 188 0.71 3.68 -15.78
C ARG A 188 1.58 2.80 -14.87
N GLU A 189 2.74 3.29 -14.47
CA GLU A 189 3.61 2.57 -13.53
C GLU A 189 2.95 2.43 -12.15
N ALA A 190 2.29 3.47 -11.67
CA ALA A 190 1.54 3.44 -10.41
C ALA A 190 0.38 2.45 -10.51
N SER A 191 -0.37 2.48 -11.60
CA SER A 191 -1.45 1.53 -11.88
C SER A 191 -0.95 0.09 -11.87
N THR A 192 0.12 -0.20 -12.60
CA THR A 192 0.72 -1.54 -12.66
C THR A 192 1.23 -2.00 -11.28
N ALA A 193 1.76 -1.09 -10.47
CA ALA A 193 2.23 -1.41 -9.13
C ALA A 193 1.08 -1.82 -8.20
N ILE A 194 -0.07 -1.13 -8.30
CA ILE A 194 -1.29 -1.50 -7.58
C ILE A 194 -1.81 -2.87 -8.04
N ASP A 195 -1.83 -3.12 -9.35
CA ASP A 195 -2.26 -4.43 -9.90
C ASP A 195 -1.39 -5.58 -9.41
N ARG A 196 -0.07 -5.36 -9.31
CA ARG A 196 0.85 -6.34 -8.72
C ARG A 196 0.52 -6.61 -7.25
N LEU A 197 0.27 -5.55 -6.47
CA LEU A 197 -0.15 -5.67 -5.07
C LEU A 197 -1.45 -6.48 -4.95
N GLY A 198 -2.44 -6.17 -5.80
CA GLY A 198 -3.71 -6.89 -5.84
C GLY A 198 -3.59 -8.36 -6.24
N ARG A 199 -2.50 -8.77 -6.88
CA ARG A 199 -2.22 -10.19 -7.19
C ARG A 199 -1.48 -10.91 -6.06
N ILE A 200 -0.60 -10.21 -5.36
CA ILE A 200 0.22 -10.80 -4.29
C ILE A 200 -0.58 -10.92 -2.98
N LEU A 201 -1.42 -9.94 -2.67
CA LEU A 201 -2.15 -9.86 -1.42
C LEU A 201 -3.03 -11.10 -1.13
N PRO A 202 -3.83 -11.62 -2.09
CA PRO A 202 -4.57 -12.86 -1.89
C PRO A 202 -3.67 -14.05 -1.59
N GLY A 203 -2.50 -14.16 -2.26
CA GLY A 203 -1.54 -15.24 -2.02
C GLY A 203 -1.02 -15.24 -0.58
N ILE A 204 -0.69 -14.07 -0.03
CA ILE A 204 -0.28 -13.94 1.37
C ILE A 204 -1.43 -14.33 2.30
N ALA A 205 -2.65 -13.87 2.03
CA ALA A 205 -3.83 -14.22 2.82
C ALA A 205 -4.07 -15.75 2.82
N TYR A 206 -3.95 -16.40 1.67
CA TYR A 206 -4.02 -17.86 1.56
C TYR A 206 -2.98 -18.58 2.40
N LEU A 207 -1.74 -18.10 2.36
CA LEU A 207 -0.64 -18.71 3.12
C LEU A 207 -0.90 -18.61 4.63
N ILE A 208 -1.39 -17.47 5.10
CA ILE A 208 -1.77 -17.27 6.51
C ILE A 208 -2.89 -18.26 6.91
N VAL A 209 -3.95 -18.37 6.11
CA VAL A 209 -5.06 -19.29 6.36
C VAL A 209 -4.59 -20.75 6.32
N ALA A 210 -3.72 -21.13 5.39
CA ALA A 210 -3.18 -22.48 5.30
C ALA A 210 -2.36 -22.84 6.54
N ILE A 211 -1.46 -21.96 6.98
CA ILE A 211 -0.66 -22.17 8.22
C ILE A 211 -1.59 -22.32 9.42
N TRP A 212 -2.64 -21.52 9.50
CA TRP A 212 -3.61 -21.60 10.57
C TRP A 212 -4.37 -22.94 10.57
N ILE A 213 -4.85 -23.41 9.40
CA ILE A 213 -5.53 -24.71 9.27
C ILE A 213 -4.60 -25.84 9.66
N ILE A 214 -3.35 -25.82 9.23
CA ILE A 214 -2.34 -26.82 9.59
C ILE A 214 -2.16 -26.83 11.13
N SER A 215 -2.03 -25.67 11.76
CA SER A 215 -1.88 -25.56 13.21
C SER A 215 -3.11 -26.12 13.97
N MET A 216 -4.30 -25.92 13.42
CA MET A 216 -5.55 -26.47 13.94
C MET A 216 -5.58 -28.01 13.87
N ILE A 217 -5.20 -28.58 12.71
CA ILE A 217 -5.13 -30.03 12.52
C ILE A 217 -4.14 -30.66 13.51
N ILE A 218 -2.96 -30.06 13.67
CA ILE A 218 -1.95 -30.54 14.64
C ILE A 218 -2.51 -30.54 16.07
N LYS A 219 -3.20 -29.46 16.47
CA LYS A 219 -3.83 -29.39 17.81
C LYS A 219 -4.93 -30.43 18.02
N LEU A 220 -5.75 -30.70 17.01
CA LEU A 220 -6.77 -31.74 17.05
C LEU A 220 -6.16 -33.14 17.17
N MET A 221 -5.11 -33.43 16.39
CA MET A 221 -4.40 -34.71 16.47
C MET A 221 -3.71 -34.91 17.80
N ALA A 222 -3.06 -33.88 18.33
CA ALA A 222 -2.44 -33.93 19.67
C ALA A 222 -3.44 -34.19 20.77
N GLY A 223 -4.62 -33.55 20.74
CA GLY A 223 -5.70 -33.79 21.69
C GLY A 223 -6.29 -35.20 21.58
N TYR A 224 -6.37 -35.74 20.37
CA TYR A 224 -6.84 -37.13 20.16
C TYR A 224 -5.85 -38.17 20.73
N ILE A 225 -4.55 -37.97 20.49
CA ILE A 225 -3.48 -38.84 21.02
C ILE A 225 -3.40 -38.77 22.53
N GLN A 226 -3.58 -37.60 23.17
CA GLN A 226 -3.62 -37.46 24.60
C GLN A 226 -4.83 -38.22 25.20
N GLY A 227 -6.02 -38.07 24.61
CA GLY A 227 -7.20 -38.79 25.05
C GLY A 227 -7.05 -40.32 24.94
N LEU A 228 -6.36 -40.83 23.93
CA LEU A 228 -6.04 -42.27 23.84
C LEU A 228 -5.04 -42.74 24.91
N ASN A 229 -4.01 -41.94 25.17
CA ASN A 229 -3.04 -42.25 26.25
C ASN A 229 -3.66 -42.25 27.62
N ASP A 230 -4.60 -41.35 27.89
CA ASP A 230 -5.32 -41.30 29.16
C ASP A 230 -6.20 -42.53 29.35
N LEU A 231 -6.81 -43.04 28.26
CA LEU A 231 -7.60 -44.28 28.28
C LEU A 231 -6.77 -45.56 28.45
N MET A 232 -5.49 -45.54 28.02
CA MET A 232 -4.60 -46.71 28.16
C MET A 232 -3.84 -46.74 29.49
N ASN A 233 -3.75 -45.62 30.19
CA ASN A 233 -3.00 -45.52 31.44
C ASN A 233 -3.91 -45.40 32.71
N GLY A 234 -5.23 -45.38 32.60
CA GLY A 234 -6.23 -45.38 33.64
C GLY A 234 -6.98 -46.69 33.68
#